data_4e642cde5becd0fa68cc41ef6bdc79d6
#
_entry.id   4e642cde5becd0fa68cc41ef6bdc79d6
#
_cell.length_a   1.000
_cell.length_b   1.000
_cell.length_c   1.000
_cell.angle_alpha   90.00
_cell.angle_beta   90.00
_cell.angle_gamma   90.00
#
_symmetry.space_group_name_H-M   'P 1'
#
loop_
_entity.id
_entity.type
_entity.pdbx_description
1 polymer ?
#
loop_
_entity_poly.entity_id
_entity_poly.type
_entity_poly.pdbx_seq_one_letter_code
_entity_poly.pdbx_strand_id
1 'polypeptide(L)'
;MGPMHFLYTKYLINSERKFQRKDWLHFIPFILYTLFTVKDLFKSKSELISILNHLNKETVSNDFILFNWVITFHVLLYLVVSLKIIKKYSNSIPQVFSSIDKIKLNWLRYITIFIGAGIIIFLIENTFMLGGYQISEYFGLSNVIFCFYVIALGYFGLLKSEIFISSDFSESVHEFSNLPFLRITTEYEKAKRYEKSGLSKVKADDILRGLLDLMNSEKPYIESGITLNKLAKRLAVSPHNLSEVINTKLNQNFYDFINQYRIEEVKNSLSDPAKVNYTLLSIAMDAGFNSKSTFNNIFKKHTGTTPSEFRKQK
;
A
#
# COMPACT_ATOMS: atom_id res chain seq x y z
N MET A 1 -5.62 -19.60 -0.93
CA MET A 1 -4.90 -18.45 -1.53
C MET A 1 -5.47 -17.10 -1.09
N GLY A 2 -6.72 -16.74 -1.41
CA GLY A 2 -7.32 -15.44 -1.08
C GLY A 2 -7.17 -15.00 0.39
N PRO A 3 -7.57 -15.83 1.37
CA PRO A 3 -7.40 -15.54 2.78
C PRO A 3 -5.95 -15.26 3.21
N MET A 4 -5.00 -16.04 2.69
CA MET A 4 -3.57 -15.85 2.99
C MET A 4 -3.04 -14.51 2.46
N HIS A 5 -3.38 -14.16 1.21
CA HIS A 5 -3.02 -12.87 0.63
C HIS A 5 -3.62 -11.69 1.39
N PHE A 6 -4.89 -11.82 1.82
CA PHE A 6 -5.55 -10.82 2.66
C PHE A 6 -4.87 -10.67 4.02
N LEU A 7 -4.59 -11.77 4.71
CA LEU A 7 -3.92 -11.73 6.01
C LEU A 7 -2.51 -11.17 5.88
N TYR A 8 -1.75 -11.58 4.86
CA TYR A 8 -0.45 -10.99 4.55
C TYR A 8 -0.54 -9.47 4.39
N THR A 9 -1.47 -8.99 3.55
CA THR A 9 -1.69 -7.55 3.36
C THR A 9 -2.04 -6.84 4.66
N LYS A 10 -2.94 -7.42 5.46
CA LYS A 10 -3.40 -6.88 6.74
C LYS A 10 -2.28 -6.75 7.77
N TYR A 11 -1.43 -7.77 7.88
CA TYR A 11 -0.33 -7.80 8.85
C TYR A 11 0.90 -7.03 8.37
N LEU A 12 1.15 -6.95 7.07
CA LEU A 12 2.20 -6.11 6.52
C LEU A 12 1.97 -4.62 6.84
N ILE A 13 0.73 -4.17 6.74
CA ILE A 13 0.36 -2.76 7.02
C ILE A 13 0.34 -2.47 8.53
N ASN A 14 0.16 -3.48 9.37
CA ASN A 14 0.12 -3.33 10.81
C ASN A 14 0.92 -4.45 11.48
N SER A 15 2.24 -4.29 11.47
CA SER A 15 3.23 -5.29 11.92
C SER A 15 3.12 -5.63 13.41
N GLU A 16 2.58 -4.73 14.24
CA GLU A 16 2.41 -4.99 15.67
C GLU A 16 1.15 -5.82 15.98
N ARG A 17 0.24 -5.95 15.02
CA ARG A 17 -0.99 -6.69 15.22
C ARG A 17 -0.72 -8.19 15.23
N LYS A 18 -0.76 -8.80 16.41
CA LYS A 18 -0.64 -10.25 16.56
C LYS A 18 -1.84 -10.97 15.93
N PHE A 19 -1.60 -12.17 15.42
CA PHE A 19 -2.61 -13.07 14.88
C PHE A 19 -3.70 -13.34 15.93
N GLN A 20 -4.95 -13.09 15.57
CA GLN A 20 -6.10 -13.19 16.47
C GLN A 20 -6.86 -14.50 16.22
N ARG A 21 -7.54 -15.02 17.26
CA ARG A 21 -8.37 -16.25 17.14
C ARG A 21 -9.39 -16.15 15.99
N LYS A 22 -9.96 -14.97 15.76
CA LYS A 22 -10.90 -14.75 14.65
C LYS A 22 -10.27 -14.86 13.26
N ASP A 23 -8.96 -14.73 13.12
CA ASP A 23 -8.30 -14.87 11.83
C ASP A 23 -8.29 -16.33 11.34
N TRP A 24 -8.49 -17.31 12.26
CA TRP A 24 -8.71 -18.71 11.90
C TRP A 24 -10.00 -18.93 11.09
N LEU A 25 -10.99 -18.07 11.26
CA LEU A 25 -12.26 -18.17 10.52
C LEU A 25 -12.04 -18.04 8.99
N HIS A 26 -11.00 -17.33 8.58
CA HIS A 26 -10.64 -17.19 7.17
C HIS A 26 -10.18 -18.51 6.53
N PHE A 27 -9.80 -19.51 7.32
CA PHE A 27 -9.37 -20.84 6.85
C PHE A 27 -10.50 -21.87 6.80
N ILE A 28 -11.70 -21.56 7.33
CA ILE A 28 -12.86 -22.48 7.32
C ILE A 28 -13.15 -23.02 5.92
N PRO A 29 -13.22 -22.19 4.84
CA PRO A 29 -13.50 -22.70 3.51
C PRO A 29 -12.44 -23.69 3.01
N PHE A 30 -11.17 -23.46 3.35
CA PHE A 30 -10.08 -24.38 3.03
C PHE A 30 -10.21 -25.72 3.78
N ILE A 31 -10.53 -25.65 5.08
CA ILE A 31 -10.73 -26.86 5.91
C ILE A 31 -11.90 -27.68 5.38
N LEU A 32 -13.03 -27.02 5.07
CA LEU A 32 -14.20 -27.69 4.50
C LEU A 32 -13.88 -28.35 3.14
N TYR A 33 -13.13 -27.63 2.29
CA TYR A 33 -12.67 -28.20 1.02
C TYR A 33 -11.79 -29.42 1.22
N THR A 34 -10.81 -29.35 2.11
CA THR A 34 -9.91 -30.47 2.40
C THR A 34 -10.68 -31.66 2.95
N LEU A 35 -11.61 -31.45 3.87
CA LEU A 35 -12.48 -32.51 4.40
C LEU A 35 -13.33 -33.16 3.31
N PHE A 36 -13.82 -32.37 2.36
CA PHE A 36 -14.60 -32.89 1.24
C PHE A 36 -13.74 -33.75 0.28
N THR A 37 -12.50 -33.31 0.01
CA THR A 37 -11.62 -33.97 -0.97
C THR A 37 -10.75 -35.07 -0.37
N VAL A 38 -10.52 -35.07 0.96
CA VAL A 38 -9.65 -36.05 1.63
C VAL A 38 -10.10 -37.50 1.41
N LYS A 39 -11.40 -37.75 1.27
CA LYS A 39 -11.97 -39.08 0.96
C LYS A 39 -11.41 -39.67 -0.34
N ASP A 40 -11.05 -38.80 -1.29
CA ASP A 40 -10.51 -39.23 -2.59
C ASP A 40 -9.08 -39.77 -2.50
N LEU A 41 -8.35 -39.39 -1.42
CA LEU A 41 -7.00 -39.92 -1.14
C LEU A 41 -7.01 -41.40 -0.69
N PHE A 42 -8.16 -41.88 -0.20
CA PHE A 42 -8.31 -43.27 0.28
C PHE A 42 -8.93 -44.18 -0.75
N LYS A 43 -9.17 -43.71 -2.00
CA LYS A 43 -9.66 -44.54 -3.10
C LYS A 43 -8.58 -45.52 -3.54
N SER A 44 -9.02 -46.71 -3.92
CA SER A 44 -8.14 -47.72 -4.45
C SER A 44 -7.51 -47.29 -5.80
N LYS A 45 -6.38 -47.89 -6.17
CA LYS A 45 -5.72 -47.60 -7.45
C LYS A 45 -6.66 -47.85 -8.65
N SER A 46 -7.50 -48.89 -8.58
CA SER A 46 -8.49 -49.21 -9.62
C SER A 46 -9.59 -48.15 -9.73
N GLU A 47 -10.08 -47.64 -8.60
CA GLU A 47 -11.05 -46.54 -8.58
C GLU A 47 -10.44 -45.22 -9.11
N LEU A 48 -9.19 -44.89 -8.74
CA LEU A 48 -8.50 -43.74 -9.30
C LEU A 48 -8.31 -43.81 -10.80
N ILE A 49 -7.91 -45.01 -11.33
CA ILE A 49 -7.77 -45.25 -12.79
C ILE A 49 -9.15 -45.11 -13.46
N SER A 50 -10.21 -45.67 -12.88
CA SER A 50 -11.56 -45.53 -13.44
C SER A 50 -12.00 -44.07 -13.52
N ILE A 51 -11.75 -43.26 -12.47
CA ILE A 51 -12.03 -41.82 -12.46
C ILE A 51 -11.24 -41.07 -13.52
N LEU A 52 -9.92 -41.37 -13.68
CA LEU A 52 -9.08 -40.75 -14.70
C LEU A 52 -9.58 -41.12 -16.12
N ASN A 53 -10.00 -42.38 -16.34
CA ASN A 53 -10.55 -42.81 -17.62
C ASN A 53 -11.91 -42.16 -17.91
N HIS A 54 -12.74 -41.93 -16.90
CA HIS A 54 -13.99 -41.20 -17.04
C HIS A 54 -13.73 -39.71 -17.34
N LEU A 55 -12.81 -39.06 -16.65
CA LEU A 55 -12.41 -37.67 -16.90
C LEU A 55 -11.85 -37.44 -18.32
N ASN A 56 -11.24 -38.46 -18.91
CA ASN A 56 -10.74 -38.43 -20.30
C ASN A 56 -11.84 -38.69 -21.36
N LYS A 57 -13.01 -39.22 -20.98
CA LYS A 57 -14.09 -39.57 -21.90
C LYS A 57 -15.37 -38.77 -21.74
N GLU A 58 -15.61 -38.19 -20.60
CA GLU A 58 -16.84 -37.46 -20.30
C GLU A 58 -16.56 -35.97 -20.01
N THR A 59 -17.52 -35.13 -20.31
CA THR A 59 -17.53 -33.71 -19.90
C THR A 59 -17.41 -33.63 -18.38
N VAL A 60 -16.56 -32.72 -17.90
CA VAL A 60 -16.40 -32.41 -16.47
C VAL A 60 -17.78 -32.14 -15.87
N SER A 61 -18.10 -32.73 -14.71
CA SER A 61 -19.43 -32.59 -14.11
C SER A 61 -19.75 -31.13 -13.81
N ASN A 62 -20.98 -30.72 -14.07
CA ASN A 62 -21.45 -29.36 -13.79
C ASN A 62 -21.26 -28.99 -12.31
N ASP A 63 -21.39 -29.95 -11.39
CA ASP A 63 -21.15 -29.72 -9.95
C ASP A 63 -19.70 -29.32 -9.65
N PHE A 64 -18.73 -29.94 -10.32
CA PHE A 64 -17.33 -29.58 -10.16
C PHE A 64 -17.05 -28.16 -10.68
N ILE A 65 -17.64 -27.78 -11.79
CA ILE A 65 -17.49 -26.44 -12.35
C ILE A 65 -18.14 -25.41 -11.45
N LEU A 66 -19.38 -25.66 -10.99
CA LEU A 66 -20.09 -24.78 -10.05
C LEU A 66 -19.26 -24.58 -8.76
N PHE A 67 -18.68 -25.63 -8.25
CA PHE A 67 -17.84 -25.59 -7.07
C PHE A 67 -16.58 -24.73 -7.28
N ASN A 68 -15.90 -24.87 -8.44
CA ASN A 68 -14.79 -24.01 -8.80
C ASN A 68 -15.18 -22.52 -8.89
N TRP A 69 -16.38 -22.22 -9.39
CA TRP A 69 -16.87 -20.86 -9.44
C TRP A 69 -17.04 -20.27 -8.03
N VAL A 70 -17.64 -21.02 -7.11
CA VAL A 70 -17.84 -20.57 -5.70
C VAL A 70 -16.48 -20.26 -5.06
N ILE A 71 -15.50 -21.14 -5.18
CA ILE A 71 -14.14 -20.93 -4.65
C ILE A 71 -13.50 -19.70 -5.28
N THR A 72 -13.65 -19.55 -6.58
CA THR A 72 -13.02 -18.46 -7.32
C THR A 72 -13.62 -17.11 -6.93
N PHE A 73 -14.95 -17.01 -6.80
CA PHE A 73 -15.60 -15.81 -6.29
C PHE A 73 -15.17 -15.47 -4.87
N HIS A 74 -15.04 -16.49 -4.02
CA HIS A 74 -14.51 -16.29 -2.67
C HIS A 74 -13.10 -15.70 -2.68
N VAL A 75 -12.19 -16.21 -3.53
CA VAL A 75 -10.84 -15.65 -3.67
C VAL A 75 -10.87 -14.21 -4.21
N LEU A 76 -11.66 -13.93 -5.25
CA LEU A 76 -11.83 -12.58 -5.80
C LEU A 76 -12.30 -11.58 -4.74
N LEU A 77 -13.23 -11.98 -3.88
CA LEU A 77 -13.69 -11.12 -2.78
C LEU A 77 -12.53 -10.68 -1.88
N TYR A 78 -11.65 -11.62 -1.51
CA TYR A 78 -10.47 -11.31 -0.68
C TYR A 78 -9.48 -10.39 -1.40
N LEU A 79 -9.28 -10.55 -2.71
CA LEU A 79 -8.41 -9.67 -3.48
C LEU A 79 -8.98 -8.24 -3.56
N VAL A 80 -10.30 -8.11 -3.76
CA VAL A 80 -10.97 -6.80 -3.74
C VAL A 80 -10.82 -6.12 -2.38
N VAL A 81 -11.01 -6.86 -1.29
CA VAL A 81 -10.81 -6.34 0.07
C VAL A 81 -9.34 -5.93 0.28
N SER A 82 -8.38 -6.74 -0.17
CA SER A 82 -6.95 -6.41 -0.10
C SER A 82 -6.61 -5.13 -0.86
N LEU A 83 -7.14 -4.96 -2.08
CA LEU A 83 -6.95 -3.72 -2.87
C LEU A 83 -7.53 -2.49 -2.16
N LYS A 84 -8.72 -2.62 -1.52
CA LYS A 84 -9.30 -1.54 -0.73
C LYS A 84 -8.40 -1.16 0.45
N ILE A 85 -7.83 -2.14 1.15
CA ILE A 85 -6.90 -1.91 2.27
C ILE A 85 -5.62 -1.22 1.77
N ILE A 86 -5.01 -1.72 0.70
CA ILE A 86 -3.80 -1.13 0.09
C ILE A 86 -4.07 0.31 -0.36
N LYS A 87 -5.22 0.57 -1.02
CA LYS A 87 -5.62 1.91 -1.44
C LYS A 87 -5.79 2.86 -0.25
N LYS A 88 -6.47 2.39 0.81
CA LYS A 88 -6.65 3.17 2.04
C LYS A 88 -5.32 3.54 2.67
N TYR A 89 -4.41 2.57 2.80
CA TYR A 89 -3.06 2.79 3.31
C TYR A 89 -2.29 3.79 2.46
N SER A 90 -2.27 3.61 1.12
CA SER A 90 -1.59 4.51 0.19
C SER A 90 -2.08 5.96 0.29
N ASN A 91 -3.37 6.18 0.48
CA ASN A 91 -3.95 7.51 0.65
C ASN A 91 -3.63 8.15 2.01
N SER A 92 -3.33 7.32 3.00
CA SER A 92 -3.08 7.78 4.37
C SER A 92 -1.59 8.12 4.63
N ILE A 93 -0.66 7.46 3.95
CA ILE A 93 0.78 7.69 4.11
C ILE A 93 1.17 9.18 3.99
N PRO A 94 0.70 9.95 2.99
CA PRO A 94 1.07 11.36 2.84
C PRO A 94 0.58 12.28 3.97
N GLN A 95 -0.30 11.79 4.82
CA GLN A 95 -0.79 12.56 5.98
C GLN A 95 0.19 12.53 7.16
N VAL A 96 1.12 11.57 7.19
CA VAL A 96 1.99 11.30 8.35
C VAL A 96 3.47 11.34 8.02
N PHE A 97 3.85 10.95 6.80
CA PHE A 97 5.24 10.80 6.41
C PHE A 97 5.67 11.83 5.37
N SER A 98 6.83 12.43 5.57
CA SER A 98 7.45 13.35 4.61
C SER A 98 8.21 12.64 3.49
N SER A 99 8.49 11.35 3.66
CA SER A 99 9.15 10.49 2.68
C SER A 99 8.40 9.17 2.57
N ILE A 100 7.89 8.86 1.39
CA ILE A 100 6.91 7.76 1.19
C ILE A 100 7.36 6.67 0.22
N ASP A 101 8.48 6.84 -0.49
CA ASP A 101 8.86 5.92 -1.57
C ASP A 101 9.15 4.50 -1.10
N LYS A 102 9.83 4.38 0.05
CA LYS A 102 10.18 3.07 0.61
C LYS A 102 8.98 2.33 1.18
N ILE A 103 7.97 3.06 1.68
CA ILE A 103 6.83 2.49 2.40
C ILE A 103 5.58 2.30 1.53
N LYS A 104 5.61 2.76 0.27
CA LYS A 104 4.53 2.50 -0.69
C LYS A 104 4.39 1.02 -1.00
N LEU A 105 3.17 0.53 -0.97
CA LEU A 105 2.81 -0.85 -1.31
C LEU A 105 2.41 -1.02 -2.79
N ASN A 106 2.98 -0.22 -3.70
CA ASN A 106 2.67 -0.31 -5.13
C ASN A 106 2.98 -1.71 -5.69
N TRP A 107 4.09 -2.32 -5.26
CA TRP A 107 4.45 -3.68 -5.66
C TRP A 107 3.36 -4.69 -5.27
N LEU A 108 2.82 -4.62 -4.06
CA LEU A 108 1.76 -5.51 -3.59
C LEU A 108 0.45 -5.26 -4.34
N ARG A 109 0.15 -3.99 -4.65
CA ARG A 109 -0.99 -3.63 -5.47
C ARG A 109 -0.90 -4.26 -6.86
N TYR A 110 0.26 -4.15 -7.53
CA TYR A 110 0.44 -4.75 -8.86
C TYR A 110 0.36 -6.27 -8.83
N ILE A 111 0.97 -6.91 -7.84
CA ILE A 111 0.85 -8.36 -7.65
C ILE A 111 -0.61 -8.77 -7.41
N THR A 112 -1.37 -8.01 -6.61
CA THR A 112 -2.79 -8.29 -6.35
C THR A 112 -3.63 -8.16 -7.62
N ILE A 113 -3.36 -7.17 -8.46
CA ILE A 113 -4.05 -6.98 -9.75
C ILE A 113 -3.67 -8.12 -10.71
N PHE A 114 -2.39 -8.46 -10.78
CA PHE A 114 -1.88 -9.52 -11.65
C PHE A 114 -2.54 -10.88 -11.36
N ILE A 115 -2.59 -11.29 -10.09
CA ILE A 115 -3.26 -12.53 -9.73
C ILE A 115 -4.78 -12.46 -9.95
N GLY A 116 -5.39 -11.27 -9.73
CA GLY A 116 -6.80 -11.06 -10.05
C GLY A 116 -7.11 -11.29 -11.53
N ALA A 117 -6.25 -10.82 -12.43
CA ALA A 117 -6.36 -11.09 -13.86
C ALA A 117 -6.22 -12.59 -14.16
N GLY A 118 -5.27 -13.28 -13.53
CA GLY A 118 -5.11 -14.74 -13.66
C GLY A 118 -6.35 -15.53 -13.22
N ILE A 119 -7.02 -15.06 -12.14
CA ILE A 119 -8.26 -15.67 -11.67
C ILE A 119 -9.42 -15.43 -12.64
N ILE A 120 -9.48 -14.29 -13.29
CA ILE A 120 -10.47 -14.02 -14.34
C ILE A 120 -10.23 -14.93 -15.54
N ILE A 121 -8.98 -15.13 -15.95
CA ILE A 121 -8.61 -16.08 -17.01
C ILE A 121 -9.04 -17.50 -16.63
N PHE A 122 -8.78 -17.93 -15.38
CA PHE A 122 -9.23 -19.22 -14.87
C PHE A 122 -10.76 -19.38 -14.92
N LEU A 123 -11.54 -18.33 -14.62
CA LEU A 123 -12.99 -18.37 -14.77
C LEU A 123 -13.42 -18.54 -16.24
N ILE A 124 -12.74 -17.86 -17.14
CA ILE A 124 -12.99 -17.99 -18.59
C ILE A 124 -12.67 -19.41 -19.05
N GLU A 125 -11.52 -19.97 -18.68
CA GLU A 125 -11.14 -21.35 -18.97
C GLU A 125 -12.20 -22.34 -18.48
N ASN A 126 -12.67 -22.20 -17.24
CA ASN A 126 -13.75 -23.04 -16.68
C ASN A 126 -15.10 -22.87 -17.41
N THR A 127 -15.41 -21.68 -17.91
CA THR A 127 -16.64 -21.43 -18.66
C THR A 127 -16.62 -22.14 -20.02
N PHE A 128 -15.47 -22.13 -20.71
CA PHE A 128 -15.31 -22.90 -21.95
C PHE A 128 -15.46 -24.41 -21.74
N MET A 129 -15.01 -24.94 -20.59
CA MET A 129 -15.22 -26.35 -20.23
C MET A 129 -16.72 -26.70 -20.10
N LEU A 130 -17.58 -25.79 -19.62
CA LEU A 130 -19.04 -25.96 -19.62
C LEU A 130 -19.60 -26.13 -21.04
N GLY A 131 -19.02 -25.47 -22.03
CA GLY A 131 -19.38 -25.58 -23.44
C GLY A 131 -18.87 -26.83 -24.14
N GLY A 132 -18.23 -27.76 -23.42
CA GLY A 132 -17.65 -28.97 -23.97
C GLY A 132 -16.30 -28.80 -24.67
N TYR A 133 -15.70 -27.62 -24.60
CA TYR A 133 -14.37 -27.34 -25.15
C TYR A 133 -13.29 -27.81 -24.16
N GLN A 134 -12.52 -28.84 -24.56
CA GLN A 134 -11.37 -29.33 -23.77
C GLN A 134 -10.17 -28.38 -23.97
N ILE A 135 -10.10 -27.30 -23.18
CA ILE A 135 -8.92 -26.40 -23.18
C ILE A 135 -7.76 -27.02 -22.37
N SER A 136 -8.03 -28.11 -21.63
CA SER A 136 -7.07 -28.77 -20.74
C SER A 136 -5.88 -29.44 -21.44
N GLU A 137 -5.90 -29.61 -22.77
CA GLU A 137 -4.75 -30.06 -23.53
C GLU A 137 -3.66 -28.99 -23.67
N TYR A 138 -4.03 -27.72 -23.48
CA TYR A 138 -3.10 -26.60 -23.47
C TYR A 138 -2.78 -26.26 -22.03
N PHE A 139 -1.53 -26.14 -21.69
CA PHE A 139 -1.05 -25.62 -20.39
C PHE A 139 -1.93 -24.45 -19.97
N GLY A 140 -2.72 -24.62 -18.93
CA GLY A 140 -3.64 -23.58 -18.48
C GLY A 140 -2.87 -22.31 -18.17
N LEU A 141 -3.12 -21.25 -18.92
CA LEU A 141 -2.44 -19.95 -18.76
C LEU A 141 -2.57 -19.46 -17.31
N SER A 142 -3.70 -19.74 -16.67
CA SER A 142 -3.96 -19.44 -15.26
C SER A 142 -2.93 -20.09 -14.32
N ASN A 143 -2.48 -21.33 -14.58
CA ASN A 143 -1.47 -22.01 -13.77
C ASN A 143 -0.09 -21.34 -13.88
N VAL A 144 0.30 -20.90 -15.07
CA VAL A 144 1.55 -20.16 -15.30
C VAL A 144 1.52 -18.85 -14.53
N ILE A 145 0.42 -18.11 -14.61
CA ILE A 145 0.22 -16.85 -13.87
C ILE A 145 0.30 -17.09 -12.35
N PHE A 146 -0.27 -18.20 -11.87
CA PHE A 146 -0.20 -18.55 -10.46
C PHE A 146 1.24 -18.84 -10.00
N CYS A 147 2.05 -19.56 -10.78
CA CYS A 147 3.46 -19.80 -10.49
C CYS A 147 4.25 -18.49 -10.39
N PHE A 148 4.08 -17.58 -11.36
CA PHE A 148 4.69 -16.24 -11.31
C PHE A 148 4.24 -15.43 -10.10
N TYR A 149 2.96 -15.51 -9.73
CA TYR A 149 2.46 -14.84 -8.52
C TYR A 149 3.18 -15.32 -7.25
N VAL A 150 3.32 -16.65 -7.07
CA VAL A 150 3.98 -17.20 -5.87
C VAL A 150 5.44 -16.75 -5.80
N ILE A 151 6.16 -16.83 -6.94
CA ILE A 151 7.56 -16.39 -7.03
C ILE A 151 7.68 -14.89 -6.73
N ALA A 152 6.83 -14.07 -7.36
CA ALA A 152 6.85 -12.61 -7.15
C ALA A 152 6.52 -12.23 -5.70
N LEU A 153 5.51 -12.87 -5.11
CA LEU A 153 5.15 -12.60 -3.71
C LEU A 153 6.28 -12.98 -2.75
N GLY A 154 6.94 -14.14 -2.96
CA GLY A 154 8.09 -14.56 -2.18
C GLY A 154 9.27 -13.61 -2.33
N TYR A 155 9.65 -13.27 -3.56
CA TYR A 155 10.76 -12.36 -3.86
C TYR A 155 10.55 -10.96 -3.25
N PHE A 156 9.43 -10.32 -3.54
CA PHE A 156 9.14 -8.99 -2.99
C PHE A 156 8.87 -9.01 -1.50
N GLY A 157 8.28 -10.10 -0.97
CA GLY A 157 8.06 -10.28 0.46
C GLY A 157 9.37 -10.30 1.24
N LEU A 158 10.39 -11.00 0.74
CA LEU A 158 11.72 -11.03 1.35
C LEU A 158 12.44 -9.69 1.23
N LEU A 159 12.50 -9.10 0.03
CA LEU A 159 13.22 -7.84 -0.20
C LEU A 159 12.62 -6.63 0.53
N LYS A 160 11.32 -6.63 0.78
CA LYS A 160 10.62 -5.48 1.38
C LYS A 160 10.32 -5.64 2.87
N SER A 161 10.52 -6.82 3.43
CA SER A 161 10.26 -7.08 4.86
C SER A 161 11.11 -6.19 5.77
N GLU A 162 12.38 -5.95 5.43
CA GLU A 162 13.29 -5.13 6.23
C GLU A 162 12.79 -3.69 6.46
N ILE A 163 12.06 -3.14 5.50
CA ILE A 163 11.54 -1.77 5.57
C ILE A 163 10.47 -1.64 6.67
N PHE A 164 9.70 -2.71 6.89
CA PHE A 164 8.61 -2.73 7.87
C PHE A 164 9.08 -3.17 9.27
N ILE A 165 10.32 -3.62 9.40
CA ILE A 165 10.91 -4.07 10.67
C ILE A 165 11.70 -2.95 11.37
N SER A 166 12.01 -1.84 10.67
CA SER A 166 12.74 -0.73 11.29
C SER A 166 11.94 -0.12 12.45
N SER A 167 12.59 0.07 13.60
CA SER A 167 11.97 0.60 14.83
C SER A 167 11.26 1.93 14.61
N ASP A 168 11.86 2.84 13.85
CA ASP A 168 11.30 4.16 13.54
C ASP A 168 10.02 4.08 12.70
N PHE A 169 9.94 3.09 11.81
CA PHE A 169 8.74 2.85 11.01
C PHE A 169 7.65 2.19 11.85
N SER A 170 8.00 1.20 12.68
CA SER A 170 7.07 0.50 13.58
C SER A 170 6.41 1.48 14.56
N GLU A 171 7.18 2.35 15.22
CA GLU A 171 6.65 3.38 16.12
C GLU A 171 5.72 4.36 15.37
N SER A 172 6.13 4.80 14.18
CA SER A 172 5.33 5.70 13.37
C SER A 172 4.05 5.04 12.83
N VAL A 173 4.08 3.75 12.50
CA VAL A 173 2.89 2.98 12.05
C VAL A 173 1.96 2.67 13.21
N HIS A 174 2.46 2.40 14.41
CA HIS A 174 1.64 2.20 15.61
C HIS A 174 0.84 3.47 15.93
N GLU A 175 1.52 4.61 16.01
CA GLU A 175 0.86 5.90 16.16
C GLU A 175 -0.09 6.18 14.98
N PHE A 176 0.31 5.81 13.74
CA PHE A 176 -0.50 5.89 12.54
C PHE A 176 -1.79 5.08 12.64
N SER A 177 -1.74 3.83 13.11
CA SER A 177 -2.93 2.97 13.23
C SER A 177 -3.92 3.47 14.29
N ASN A 178 -3.43 4.20 15.29
CA ASN A 178 -4.21 4.77 16.40
C ASN A 178 -4.77 6.16 16.09
N LEU A 179 -4.29 6.82 15.01
CA LEU A 179 -4.82 8.12 14.62
C LEU A 179 -6.26 7.99 14.10
N PRO A 180 -7.24 8.56 14.80
CA PRO A 180 -8.63 8.40 14.43
C PRO A 180 -8.97 8.87 13.02
N PHE A 181 -8.25 9.87 12.46
CA PHE A 181 -8.51 10.41 11.13
C PHE A 181 -8.16 9.44 9.98
N LEU A 182 -7.35 8.40 10.23
CA LEU A 182 -7.05 7.38 9.23
C LEU A 182 -8.17 6.35 9.03
N ARG A 183 -9.17 6.35 9.91
CA ARG A 183 -10.38 5.55 9.73
C ARG A 183 -11.29 6.09 8.63
N ILE A 184 -10.99 7.30 8.10
CA ILE A 184 -11.87 8.02 7.17
C ILE A 184 -11.37 7.82 5.73
N THR A 185 -12.31 7.57 4.82
CA THR A 185 -12.04 7.19 3.44
C THR A 185 -12.36 8.26 2.40
N THR A 186 -13.09 9.32 2.75
CA THR A 186 -13.51 10.37 1.83
C THR A 186 -13.15 11.77 2.33
N GLU A 187 -12.91 12.71 1.41
CA GLU A 187 -12.68 14.12 1.77
C GLU A 187 -13.87 14.74 2.49
N TYR A 188 -15.09 14.35 2.11
CA TYR A 188 -16.32 14.77 2.77
C TYR A 188 -16.38 14.34 4.24
N GLU A 189 -15.99 13.10 4.54
CA GLU A 189 -15.93 12.60 5.91
C GLU A 189 -14.83 13.28 6.72
N LYS A 190 -13.70 13.66 6.09
CA LYS A 190 -12.63 14.46 6.72
C LYS A 190 -13.15 15.85 7.11
N ALA A 191 -13.79 16.57 6.19
CA ALA A 191 -14.33 17.92 6.45
C ALA A 191 -15.36 17.90 7.58
N LYS A 192 -16.35 17.01 7.53
CA LYS A 192 -17.38 16.84 8.57
C LYS A 192 -16.81 16.48 9.95
N ARG A 193 -15.65 15.85 9.99
CA ARG A 193 -15.00 15.49 11.25
C ARG A 193 -14.21 16.65 11.84
N TYR A 194 -13.52 17.43 11.00
CA TYR A 194 -12.85 18.64 11.45
C TYR A 194 -13.85 19.66 12.02
N GLU A 195 -15.07 19.71 11.47
CA GLU A 195 -16.19 20.48 12.09
C GLU A 195 -16.53 20.02 13.52
N LYS A 196 -16.25 18.74 13.84
CA LYS A 196 -16.53 18.14 15.16
C LYS A 196 -15.30 17.99 16.06
N SER A 197 -14.13 18.46 15.63
CA SER A 197 -12.86 18.22 16.35
C SER A 197 -12.75 18.98 17.68
N GLY A 198 -13.58 19.99 17.88
CA GLY A 198 -13.51 20.87 19.07
C GLY A 198 -12.28 21.79 19.08
N LEU A 199 -11.46 21.83 18.02
CA LEU A 199 -10.35 22.75 17.90
C LEU A 199 -10.88 24.17 17.63
N SER A 200 -10.73 25.06 18.60
CA SER A 200 -11.16 26.45 18.41
C SER A 200 -10.32 27.17 17.35
N LYS A 201 -10.91 28.11 16.64
CA LYS A 201 -10.18 28.90 15.61
C LYS A 201 -8.92 29.56 16.19
N VAL A 202 -8.99 30.10 17.41
CA VAL A 202 -7.85 30.73 18.09
C VAL A 202 -6.71 29.74 18.29
N LYS A 203 -6.99 28.54 18.83
CA LYS A 203 -5.97 27.47 18.98
C LYS A 203 -5.41 27.02 17.65
N ALA A 204 -6.22 26.92 16.61
CA ALA A 204 -5.76 26.56 15.28
C ALA A 204 -4.79 27.60 14.70
N ASP A 205 -5.06 28.90 14.90
CA ASP A 205 -4.20 29.99 14.47
C ASP A 205 -2.90 30.05 15.29
N ASP A 206 -2.95 29.76 16.60
CA ASP A 206 -1.76 29.65 17.45
C ASP A 206 -0.86 28.49 17.01
N ILE A 207 -1.43 27.32 16.73
CA ILE A 207 -0.70 26.17 16.20
C ILE A 207 -0.05 26.51 14.85
N LEU A 208 -0.79 27.18 13.96
CA LEU A 208 -0.27 27.59 12.67
C LEU A 208 0.93 28.53 12.82
N ARG A 209 0.83 29.56 13.66
CA ARG A 209 1.95 30.46 13.93
C ARG A 209 3.17 29.72 14.46
N GLY A 210 3.00 28.92 15.51
CA GLY A 210 4.09 28.14 16.07
C GLY A 210 4.72 27.17 15.06
N LEU A 211 3.89 26.57 14.18
CA LEU A 211 4.38 25.71 13.08
C LEU A 211 5.26 26.50 12.10
N LEU A 212 4.80 27.65 11.62
CA LEU A 212 5.56 28.47 10.67
C LEU A 212 6.85 29.01 11.28
N ASP A 213 6.81 29.43 12.54
CA ASP A 213 7.99 29.89 13.28
C ASP A 213 9.02 28.75 13.44
N LEU A 214 8.56 27.55 13.80
CA LEU A 214 9.42 26.36 13.91
C LEU A 214 10.07 25.98 12.56
N MET A 215 9.27 26.02 11.48
CA MET A 215 9.78 25.71 10.13
C MET A 215 10.86 26.69 9.68
N ASN A 216 10.78 27.96 10.06
CA ASN A 216 11.75 28.98 9.69
C ASN A 216 12.99 28.97 10.60
N SER A 217 12.83 28.77 11.92
CA SER A 217 13.93 28.86 12.89
C SER A 217 14.75 27.59 12.97
N GLU A 218 14.12 26.40 13.06
CA GLU A 218 14.82 25.13 13.26
C GLU A 218 14.96 24.29 11.99
N LYS A 219 14.23 24.62 10.93
CA LYS A 219 14.23 23.91 9.64
C LYS A 219 14.06 22.38 9.77
N PRO A 220 13.04 21.90 10.53
CA PRO A 220 12.89 20.46 10.78
C PRO A 220 12.67 19.64 9.50
N TYR A 221 12.33 20.27 8.38
CA TYR A 221 12.16 19.64 7.08
C TYR A 221 13.45 19.06 6.50
N ILE A 222 14.63 19.51 6.98
CA ILE A 222 15.93 18.96 6.58
C ILE A 222 16.13 17.53 7.11
N GLU A 223 15.48 17.17 8.19
CA GLU A 223 15.45 15.80 8.68
C GLU A 223 14.68 14.91 7.69
N SER A 224 15.38 14.01 6.98
CA SER A 224 14.80 13.19 5.90
C SER A 224 13.67 12.28 6.36
N GLY A 225 13.69 11.86 7.62
CA GLY A 225 12.69 10.99 8.28
C GLY A 225 11.71 11.73 9.16
N ILE A 226 11.51 13.06 9.01
CA ILE A 226 10.53 13.81 9.80
C ILE A 226 9.12 13.27 9.57
N THR A 227 8.39 13.03 10.65
CA THR A 227 6.99 12.59 10.64
C THR A 227 6.09 13.63 11.29
N LEU A 228 4.79 13.54 11.02
CA LEU A 228 3.78 14.41 11.66
C LEU A 228 3.89 14.34 13.19
N ASN A 229 4.12 13.16 13.74
CA ASN A 229 4.22 12.94 15.18
C ASN A 229 5.47 13.61 15.77
N LYS A 230 6.63 13.47 15.11
CA LYS A 230 7.86 14.15 15.53
C LYS A 230 7.68 15.67 15.52
N LEU A 231 7.03 16.20 14.49
CA LEU A 231 6.77 17.64 14.39
C LEU A 231 5.77 18.11 15.44
N ALA A 232 4.70 17.35 15.70
CA ALA A 232 3.71 17.64 16.73
C ALA A 232 4.31 17.63 18.14
N LYS A 233 5.23 16.69 18.43
CA LYS A 233 5.99 16.65 19.70
C LYS A 233 6.82 17.93 19.91
N ARG A 234 7.49 18.45 18.86
CA ARG A 234 8.26 19.72 18.95
C ARG A 234 7.37 20.92 19.24
N LEU A 235 6.14 20.90 18.71
CA LEU A 235 5.14 21.97 18.94
C LEU A 235 4.32 21.78 20.23
N ALA A 236 4.53 20.70 20.98
CA ALA A 236 3.73 20.33 22.15
C ALA A 236 2.22 20.25 21.87
N VAL A 237 1.84 19.79 20.67
CA VAL A 237 0.44 19.62 20.25
C VAL A 237 0.14 18.18 19.89
N SER A 238 -1.15 17.81 19.81
CA SER A 238 -1.52 16.49 19.31
C SER A 238 -1.28 16.39 17.80
N PRO A 239 -0.84 15.22 17.27
CA PRO A 239 -0.71 14.99 15.83
C PRO A 239 -2.02 15.20 15.08
N HIS A 240 -3.16 14.95 15.73
CA HIS A 240 -4.48 15.21 15.15
C HIS A 240 -4.70 16.71 14.89
N ASN A 241 -4.45 17.56 15.89
CA ASN A 241 -4.63 19.01 15.77
C ASN A 241 -3.66 19.59 14.73
N LEU A 242 -2.41 19.12 14.71
CA LEU A 242 -1.43 19.55 13.72
C LEU A 242 -1.85 19.15 12.30
N SER A 243 -2.32 17.90 12.11
CA SER A 243 -2.83 17.45 10.82
C SER A 243 -4.04 18.26 10.37
N GLU A 244 -4.96 18.59 11.29
CA GLU A 244 -6.13 19.41 11.02
C GLU A 244 -5.71 20.80 10.55
N VAL A 245 -4.78 21.46 11.26
CA VAL A 245 -4.28 22.79 10.89
C VAL A 245 -3.63 22.76 9.50
N ILE A 246 -2.75 21.81 9.21
CA ILE A 246 -2.11 21.70 7.90
C ILE A 246 -3.17 21.49 6.79
N ASN A 247 -4.14 20.61 7.01
CA ASN A 247 -5.15 20.33 6.01
C ASN A 247 -6.15 21.49 5.82
N THR A 248 -6.59 22.14 6.90
CA THR A 248 -7.67 23.15 6.83
C THR A 248 -7.18 24.56 6.58
N LYS A 249 -6.03 24.94 7.17
CA LYS A 249 -5.48 26.30 7.04
C LYS A 249 -4.56 26.45 5.83
N LEU A 250 -3.78 25.41 5.50
CA LEU A 250 -2.83 25.43 4.37
C LEU A 250 -3.34 24.66 3.13
N ASN A 251 -4.46 23.95 3.26
CA ASN A 251 -5.05 23.13 2.19
C ASN A 251 -4.04 22.12 1.59
N GLN A 252 -3.20 21.54 2.44
CA GLN A 252 -2.13 20.61 2.08
C GLN A 252 -2.16 19.38 2.98
N ASN A 253 -1.59 18.26 2.53
CA ASN A 253 -1.23 17.17 3.42
C ASN A 253 0.18 17.39 3.98
N PHE A 254 0.57 16.63 4.99
CA PHE A 254 1.88 16.74 5.64
C PHE A 254 3.05 16.53 4.66
N TYR A 255 2.93 15.57 3.74
CA TYR A 255 3.94 15.29 2.72
C TYR A 255 4.18 16.49 1.80
N ASP A 256 3.12 17.07 1.23
CA ASP A 256 3.22 18.22 0.35
C ASP A 256 3.75 19.45 1.11
N PHE A 257 3.28 19.66 2.35
CA PHE A 257 3.74 20.75 3.22
C PHE A 257 5.26 20.70 3.47
N ILE A 258 5.80 19.58 3.93
CA ILE A 258 7.25 19.43 4.17
C ILE A 258 8.05 19.56 2.89
N ASN A 259 7.60 18.92 1.80
CA ASN A 259 8.35 18.94 0.56
C ASN A 259 8.34 20.32 -0.13
N GLN A 260 7.35 21.15 0.11
CA GLN A 260 7.36 22.55 -0.34
C GLN A 260 8.55 23.31 0.29
N TYR A 261 8.78 23.18 1.59
CA TYR A 261 9.94 23.80 2.25
C TYR A 261 11.27 23.27 1.72
N ARG A 262 11.35 21.93 1.49
CA ARG A 262 12.54 21.33 0.89
C ARG A 262 12.85 21.85 -0.50
N ILE A 263 11.82 22.08 -1.33
CA ILE A 263 12.01 22.65 -2.67
C ILE A 263 12.49 24.09 -2.59
N GLU A 264 11.96 24.91 -1.68
CA GLU A 264 12.46 26.28 -1.49
C GLU A 264 13.91 26.29 -1.00
N GLU A 265 14.30 25.40 -0.08
CA GLU A 265 15.70 25.24 0.35
C GLU A 265 16.62 24.84 -0.82
N VAL A 266 16.20 23.93 -1.69
CA VAL A 266 16.93 23.56 -2.91
C VAL A 266 17.05 24.77 -3.85
N LYS A 267 15.99 25.53 -4.10
CA LYS A 267 16.02 26.71 -4.97
C LYS A 267 16.99 27.76 -4.44
N ASN A 268 16.99 28.00 -3.14
CA ASN A 268 17.93 28.90 -2.49
C ASN A 268 19.38 28.39 -2.65
N SER A 269 19.62 27.12 -2.43
CA SER A 269 20.92 26.49 -2.60
C SER A 269 21.42 26.51 -4.05
N LEU A 270 20.53 26.38 -5.03
CA LEU A 270 20.88 26.46 -6.45
C LEU A 270 21.22 27.90 -6.90
N SER A 271 20.74 28.90 -6.18
CA SER A 271 21.03 30.32 -6.42
C SER A 271 22.25 30.83 -5.62
N ASP A 272 22.82 30.00 -4.74
CA ASP A 272 23.98 30.36 -3.90
C ASP A 272 25.25 30.12 -4.67
N PRO A 273 26.09 31.19 -4.95
CA PRO A 273 27.37 31.07 -5.63
C PRO A 273 28.34 30.12 -4.91
N ALA A 274 28.27 30.01 -3.58
CA ALA A 274 29.12 29.12 -2.80
C ALA A 274 28.85 27.63 -3.09
N LYS A 275 27.66 27.32 -3.62
CA LYS A 275 27.21 25.95 -3.91
C LYS A 275 27.23 25.61 -5.41
N VAL A 276 27.86 26.42 -6.26
CA VAL A 276 27.90 26.20 -7.72
C VAL A 276 28.52 24.85 -8.09
N ASN A 277 29.49 24.37 -7.33
CA ASN A 277 30.19 23.10 -7.55
C ASN A 277 29.50 21.89 -6.93
N TYR A 278 28.42 22.08 -6.17
CA TYR A 278 27.68 20.98 -5.57
C TYR A 278 26.81 20.25 -6.61
N THR A 279 26.70 18.94 -6.48
CA THR A 279 25.81 18.17 -7.35
C THR A 279 24.36 18.45 -6.98
N LEU A 280 23.43 18.31 -7.95
CA LEU A 280 22.00 18.43 -7.68
C LEU A 280 21.52 17.43 -6.63
N LEU A 281 22.13 16.24 -6.61
CA LEU A 281 21.80 15.20 -5.65
C LEU A 281 22.27 15.59 -4.24
N SER A 282 23.48 16.12 -4.10
CA SER A 282 23.99 16.59 -2.80
C SER A 282 23.09 17.68 -2.23
N ILE A 283 22.76 18.71 -3.02
CA ILE A 283 21.85 19.79 -2.61
C ILE A 283 20.48 19.24 -2.18
N ALA A 284 19.96 18.24 -2.90
CA ALA A 284 18.67 17.62 -2.55
C ALA A 284 18.75 16.85 -1.23
N MET A 285 19.84 16.10 -1.00
CA MET A 285 20.03 15.36 0.27
C MET A 285 20.18 16.32 1.45
N ASP A 286 20.93 17.41 1.29
CA ASP A 286 21.09 18.46 2.30
C ASP A 286 19.75 19.15 2.65
N ALA A 287 18.84 19.26 1.67
CA ALA A 287 17.49 19.77 1.88
C ALA A 287 16.52 18.74 2.48
N GLY A 288 16.98 17.52 2.79
CA GLY A 288 16.19 16.48 3.46
C GLY A 288 15.50 15.47 2.54
N PHE A 289 15.76 15.49 1.22
CA PHE A 289 15.32 14.40 0.35
C PHE A 289 16.17 13.16 0.58
N ASN A 290 15.57 11.97 0.48
CA ASN A 290 16.26 10.69 0.66
C ASN A 290 16.35 9.86 -0.63
N SER A 291 15.84 10.37 -1.75
CA SER A 291 15.96 9.72 -3.05
C SER A 291 15.96 10.71 -4.20
N LYS A 292 16.81 10.44 -5.22
CA LYS A 292 16.91 11.24 -6.44
C LYS A 292 15.60 11.26 -7.22
N SER A 293 14.90 10.13 -7.28
CA SER A 293 13.63 10.01 -8.02
C SER A 293 12.54 10.87 -7.41
N THR A 294 12.40 10.84 -6.06
CA THR A 294 11.44 11.68 -5.32
C THR A 294 11.75 13.14 -5.52
N PHE A 295 13.01 13.53 -5.32
CA PHE A 295 13.44 14.90 -5.54
C PHE A 295 13.06 15.41 -6.95
N ASN A 296 13.44 14.70 -8.00
CA ASN A 296 13.15 15.11 -9.38
C ASN A 296 11.64 15.25 -9.63
N ASN A 297 10.85 14.29 -9.15
CA ASN A 297 9.40 14.31 -9.34
C ASN A 297 8.73 15.48 -8.61
N ILE A 298 9.13 15.72 -7.36
CA ILE A 298 8.56 16.79 -6.54
C ILE A 298 9.01 18.14 -7.06
N PHE A 299 10.28 18.29 -7.39
CA PHE A 299 10.81 19.52 -7.95
C PHE A 299 10.07 19.93 -9.23
N LYS A 300 9.91 18.97 -10.17
CA LYS A 300 9.17 19.22 -11.41
C LYS A 300 7.69 19.53 -11.13
N LYS A 301 7.06 18.86 -10.16
CA LYS A 301 5.67 19.15 -9.75
C LYS A 301 5.50 20.60 -9.25
N HIS A 302 6.47 21.10 -8.46
CA HIS A 302 6.40 22.42 -7.85
C HIS A 302 6.90 23.57 -8.73
N THR A 303 7.88 23.33 -9.61
CA THR A 303 8.51 24.38 -10.41
C THR A 303 8.13 24.33 -11.89
N GLY A 304 7.48 23.25 -12.35
CA GLY A 304 7.17 23.03 -13.78
C GLY A 304 8.37 22.53 -14.59
N THR A 305 9.61 22.65 -14.10
CA THR A 305 10.85 22.29 -14.80
C THR A 305 11.66 21.26 -14.02
N THR A 306 12.60 20.60 -14.68
CA THR A 306 13.53 19.70 -13.97
C THR A 306 14.57 20.49 -13.19
N PRO A 307 15.19 19.92 -12.12
CA PRO A 307 16.25 20.58 -11.38
C PRO A 307 17.43 21.01 -12.26
N SER A 308 17.76 20.22 -13.29
CA SER A 308 18.86 20.50 -14.22
C SER A 308 18.55 21.68 -15.14
N GLU A 309 17.32 21.79 -15.61
CA GLU A 309 16.84 22.93 -16.41
C GLU A 309 16.79 24.20 -15.58
N PHE A 310 16.25 24.10 -14.36
CA PHE A 310 16.20 25.23 -13.43
C PHE A 310 17.58 25.80 -13.11
N ARG A 311 18.58 24.93 -12.89
CA ARG A 311 19.96 25.33 -12.63
C ARG A 311 20.62 26.06 -13.82
N LYS A 312 20.27 25.71 -15.06
CA LYS A 312 20.80 26.37 -16.27
C LYS A 312 20.18 27.75 -16.52
N GLN A 313 19.04 28.04 -15.93
CA GLN A 313 18.35 29.33 -16.08
C GLN A 313 18.81 30.37 -15.04
N LYS A 314 19.64 29.95 -14.07
CA LYS A 314 20.23 30.79 -13.03
C LYS A 314 21.69 31.07 -13.28
#